data_a6dfdf98a08d3cd2af6c499f6c26253b
#
_entry.id   a6dfdf98a08d3cd2af6c499f6c26253b
#
_cell.length_a   1.000
_cell.length_b   1.000
_cell.length_c   1.000
_cell.angle_alpha   90.00
_cell.angle_beta   90.00
_cell.angle_gamma   90.00
#
_symmetry.space_group_name_H-M   'P 1'
#
loop_
_entity.id
_entity.type
_entity.pdbx_description
1 polymer ?
#
loop_
_entity_poly.entity_id
_entity_poly.type
_entity_poly.pdbx_seq_one_letter_code
_entity_poly.pdbx_strand_id
1 'polypeptide(L)' 'IQPSQRGWEIGRYLLYRHDVLHRFFCLVNGSTDELEQVEQVEHYLNESTVHNLDILLSRLESAAPAE' A
#
# COMPACT_ATOMS: atom_id res chain seq x y z
N ILE A 1 -6.86 18.55 21.45
CA ILE A 1 -6.04 19.17 20.42
C ILE A 1 -6.26 18.42 19.12
N GLN A 2 -6.65 19.14 18.11
CA GLN A 2 -6.86 18.54 16.80
C GLN A 2 -5.55 18.64 16.00
N PRO A 3 -5.18 17.57 15.29
CA PRO A 3 -4.02 17.64 14.44
C PRO A 3 -4.24 18.63 13.31
N SER A 4 -3.17 19.26 12.87
CA SER A 4 -3.28 20.14 11.73
C SER A 4 -3.68 19.33 10.50
N GLN A 5 -4.28 20.02 9.54
CA GLN A 5 -4.67 19.35 8.31
C GLN A 5 -3.48 18.67 7.64
N ARG A 6 -2.33 19.31 7.70
CA ARG A 6 -1.12 18.75 7.10
C ARG A 6 -0.68 17.46 7.80
N GLY A 7 -0.75 17.44 9.14
CA GLY A 7 -0.44 16.22 9.88
C GLY A 7 -1.41 15.11 9.57
N TRP A 8 -2.68 15.46 9.39
CA TRP A 8 -3.70 14.50 9.01
C TRP A 8 -3.41 13.88 7.65
N GLU A 9 -3.00 14.70 6.68
CA GLU A 9 -2.69 14.22 5.34
C GLU A 9 -1.48 13.30 5.34
N ILE A 10 -0.46 13.63 6.12
CA ILE A 10 0.74 12.79 6.24
C ILE A 10 0.37 11.45 6.85
N GLY A 11 -0.46 11.45 7.89
CA GLY A 11 -0.91 10.22 8.53
C GLY A 11 -1.68 9.33 7.57
N ARG A 12 -2.57 9.92 6.76
CA ARG A 12 -3.34 9.19 5.79
C ARG A 12 -2.44 8.57 4.72
N TYR A 13 -1.41 9.30 4.30
CA TYR A 13 -0.47 8.76 3.31
C TYR A 13 0.29 7.56 3.86
N LEU A 14 0.72 7.62 5.12
CA LEU A 14 1.45 6.51 5.72
C LEU A 14 0.58 5.26 5.80
N LEU A 15 -0.68 5.41 6.15
CA LEU A 15 -1.62 4.30 6.18
C LEU A 15 -1.87 3.76 4.78
N TYR A 16 -2.02 4.65 3.82
CA TYR A 16 -2.21 4.29 2.43
C TYR A 16 -1.02 3.49 1.90
N ARG A 17 0.19 3.98 2.15
CA ARG A 17 1.40 3.30 1.72
C ARG A 17 1.50 1.91 2.33
N HIS A 18 1.25 1.81 3.62
CA HIS A 18 1.30 0.54 4.31
C HIS A 18 0.30 -0.46 3.71
N ASP A 19 -0.93 -0.01 3.47
CA ASP A 19 -1.97 -0.86 2.92
C ASP A 19 -1.62 -1.35 1.51
N VAL A 20 -1.16 -0.43 0.66
CA VAL A 20 -0.80 -0.78 -0.72
C VAL A 20 0.32 -1.82 -0.74
N LEU A 21 1.37 -1.60 0.04
CA LEU A 21 2.49 -2.54 0.07
C LEU A 21 2.08 -3.88 0.66
N HIS A 22 1.28 -3.87 1.69
CA HIS A 22 0.81 -5.12 2.30
C HIS A 22 -0.02 -5.94 1.30
N ARG A 23 -0.95 -5.29 0.61
CA ARG A 23 -1.76 -5.95 -0.40
C ARG A 23 -0.90 -6.50 -1.53
N PHE A 24 0.07 -5.72 -1.96
CA PHE A 24 0.95 -6.14 -3.04
C PHE A 24 1.75 -7.38 -2.66
N PHE A 25 2.38 -7.37 -1.49
CA PHE A 25 3.19 -8.51 -1.07
C PHE A 25 2.33 -9.75 -0.79
N CYS A 26 1.15 -9.57 -0.23
CA CYS A 26 0.25 -10.68 -0.02
C CYS A 26 -0.16 -11.31 -1.35
N LEU A 27 -0.42 -10.48 -2.35
CA LEU A 27 -0.82 -10.96 -3.67
C LEU A 27 0.33 -11.72 -4.34
N VAL A 28 1.53 -11.15 -4.28
CA VAL A 28 2.69 -11.74 -4.94
C VAL A 28 3.09 -13.06 -4.29
N ASN A 29 3.01 -13.13 -2.98
CA ASN A 29 3.45 -14.32 -2.22
C ASN A 29 2.32 -15.28 -1.92
N GLY A 30 1.09 -14.91 -2.22
CA GLY A 30 -0.06 -15.76 -1.92
C GLY A 30 -0.26 -15.95 -0.42
N SER A 31 0.08 -14.94 0.37
CA SER A 31 -0.01 -15.01 1.82
C SER A 31 -1.04 -14.01 2.35
N THR A 32 -1.30 -14.07 3.64
CA THR A 32 -2.25 -13.16 4.28
C THR A 32 -1.56 -12.18 5.21
N ASP A 33 -0.25 -12.32 5.42
CA ASP A 33 0.47 -11.45 6.36
C ASP A 33 1.90 -11.27 5.88
N GLU A 34 2.21 -10.06 5.43
CA GLU A 34 3.56 -9.68 5.00
C GLU A 34 3.98 -8.39 5.68
N LEU A 35 3.49 -8.15 6.89
CA LEU A 35 3.76 -6.89 7.60
C LEU A 35 5.24 -6.68 7.85
N GLU A 36 5.97 -7.74 8.17
CA GLU A 36 7.40 -7.62 8.43
C GLU A 36 8.14 -7.10 7.19
N GLN A 37 7.83 -7.65 6.03
CA GLN A 37 8.47 -7.22 4.79
C GLN A 37 8.04 -5.81 4.43
N VAL A 38 6.79 -5.46 4.65
CA VAL A 38 6.29 -4.12 4.41
C VAL A 38 7.09 -3.11 5.23
N GLU A 39 7.30 -3.40 6.51
CA GLU A 39 8.05 -2.50 7.39
C GLU A 39 9.48 -2.33 6.92
N GLN A 40 10.07 -3.36 6.34
CA GLN A 40 11.44 -3.29 5.87
C GLN A 40 11.59 -2.45 4.61
N VAL A 41 10.62 -2.48 3.71
CA VAL A 41 10.76 -1.82 2.41
C VAL A 41 10.06 -0.48 2.31
N GLU A 42 9.12 -0.18 3.19
CA GLU A 42 8.30 1.02 3.02
C GLU A 42 9.12 2.31 3.04
N HIS A 43 10.29 2.30 3.67
CA HIS A 43 11.15 3.47 3.72
C HIS A 43 11.97 3.65 2.44
N TYR A 44 12.03 2.65 1.61
CA TYR A 44 12.83 2.69 0.39
C TYR A 44 12.01 3.05 -0.84
N LEU A 45 10.69 3.08 -0.72
CA LEU A 45 9.82 3.38 -1.83
C LEU A 45 9.37 4.83 -1.78
N ASN A 46 9.37 5.47 -2.93
CA ASN A 46 8.89 6.83 -3.00
C ASN A 46 7.39 6.86 -3.27
N GLU A 47 6.81 8.06 -3.16
CA GLU A 47 5.38 8.25 -3.30
C GLU A 47 4.88 7.84 -4.68
N SER A 48 5.63 8.15 -5.72
CA SER A 48 5.24 7.78 -7.08
C SER A 48 5.16 6.28 -7.25
N THR A 49 6.13 5.56 -6.70
CA THR A 49 6.13 4.09 -6.80
C THR A 49 4.95 3.50 -6.06
N VAL A 50 4.64 4.01 -4.87
CA VAL A 50 3.50 3.53 -4.11
C VAL A 50 2.20 3.77 -4.88
N HIS A 51 2.06 4.94 -5.47
CA HIS A 51 0.87 5.27 -6.25
C HIS A 51 0.74 4.35 -7.47
N ASN A 52 1.84 4.09 -8.15
CA ASN A 52 1.82 3.20 -9.32
C ASN A 52 1.51 1.77 -8.93
N LEU A 53 1.97 1.32 -7.78
CA LEU A 53 1.61 0.00 -7.26
C LEU A 53 0.12 -0.09 -6.98
N ASP A 54 -0.46 0.99 -6.45
CA ASP A 54 -1.89 1.01 -6.19
C ASP A 54 -2.68 0.88 -7.50
N ILE A 55 -2.26 1.59 -8.53
CA ILE A 55 -2.90 1.50 -9.84
C ILE A 55 -2.79 0.07 -10.38
N LEU A 56 -1.61 -0.52 -10.27
CA LEU A 56 -1.40 -1.89 -10.74
C LEU A 56 -2.29 -2.87 -10.00
N LEU A 57 -2.36 -2.74 -8.67
CA LEU A 57 -3.21 -3.61 -7.86
C LEU A 57 -4.68 -3.49 -8.28
N SER A 58 -5.13 -2.26 -8.53
CA SER A 58 -6.51 -2.06 -8.96
C SER A 58 -6.78 -2.75 -10.28
N ARG A 59 -5.82 -2.69 -11.20
CA ARG A 59 -5.97 -3.37 -12.49
C ARG A 59 -6.01 -4.87 -12.33
N LEU A 60 -5.14 -5.41 -11.48
CA LEU A 60 -5.10 -6.85 -11.25
C LEU A 60 -6.39 -7.33 -10.60
N GLU A 61 -6.89 -6.58 -9.63
CA GLU A 61 -8.12 -6.94 -8.95
C GLU A 61 -9.32 -6.85 -9.88
N SER A 62 -9.33 -5.84 -10.76
CA SER A 62 -10.41 -5.68 -11.72
C SER A 62 -10.34 -6.71 -12.84
N ALA A 63 -9.13 -7.13 -13.21
CA ALA A 63 -8.93 -8.10 -14.29
C ALA A 63 -9.07 -9.52 -13.82
N ALA A 64 -9.15 -9.75 -12.51
CA ALA A 64 -9.29 -11.09 -11.99
C ALA A 64 -10.55 -11.73 -12.56
N PRO A 65 -10.45 -12.95 -13.06
CA PRO A 65 -11.62 -13.59 -13.62
C PRO A 65 -12.69 -13.81 -12.57
N ALA A 66 -13.91 -13.53 -12.95
CA ALA A 66 -15.05 -13.78 -12.06
C ALA A 66 -15.34 -15.27 -12.11
N GLU A 67 -14.83 -15.95 -11.17
CA GLU A 67 -15.02 -17.39 -11.11
C GLU A 67 -16.30 -17.76 -10.41
#